data_e782242a316771c82311dfe06138a7e8
#
_entry.id   e782242a316771c82311dfe06138a7e8
#
_cell.length_a   1.000
_cell.length_b   1.000
_cell.length_c   1.000
_cell.angle_alpha   90.00
_cell.angle_beta   90.00
_cell.angle_gamma   90.00
#
_symmetry.space_group_name_H-M   'P 1'
#
loop_
_entity.id
_entity.type
_entity.pdbx_description
1 polymer ?
#
loop_
_entity_poly.entity_id
_entity_poly.type
_entity_poly.pdbx_seq_one_letter_code
_entity_poly.pdbx_strand_id
1 'polypeptide(L)'
;FQLTIGETTFGGRPELVDTTGIIDYGSLIYLGLQRSRTAREAIKVMTELVQEYGYYSGGESFTIADPNEIWIMEMIGKGPGVRGAVWVAVRVPDDCISAHANQSRIHQFNMNDKENCMYSPDVISFAREKGYFDGVNKDFSFANAYAPLDFGARRYCEARVWSYFNMFTDRGNEFLPYILGETNTPMPLFVKPNRKVSVQDVKNAMRDHYEGTPLDISKDFGAGPYHTPYRLSPLSFKVGDQEYFNERPISTQQSGFVFVAQMRSELPDPIGGVLWFGTDDANMTVFTPVYCCTDKVPVCYTRVDGADYITFSWNCLLYTSDAADEL
;
A
#
# COMPACT_ATOMS: atom_id res chain seq x y z
N PHE A 1 11.08 18.76 -5.03
CA PHE A 1 10.00 18.91 -4.02
C PHE A 1 9.97 17.68 -3.13
N GLN A 2 9.41 17.83 -1.95
CA GLN A 2 9.27 16.75 -0.97
C GLN A 2 7.89 16.06 -1.15
N LEU A 3 7.58 15.60 -2.34
CA LEU A 3 6.34 14.87 -2.65
C LEU A 3 6.67 13.38 -2.82
N THR A 4 5.86 12.52 -2.24
CA THR A 4 5.95 11.06 -2.42
C THR A 4 4.59 10.45 -2.69
N ILE A 5 4.57 9.39 -3.48
CA ILE A 5 3.39 8.58 -3.77
C ILE A 5 3.78 7.11 -3.62
N GLY A 6 3.09 6.40 -2.74
CA GLY A 6 3.15 4.94 -2.62
C GLY A 6 1.80 4.33 -2.94
N GLU A 7 1.74 3.02 -3.21
CA GLU A 7 0.51 2.37 -3.61
C GLU A 7 0.36 0.94 -3.08
N THR A 8 -0.86 0.42 -3.15
CA THR A 8 -1.18 -1.01 -3.10
C THR A 8 -2.41 -1.30 -3.95
N THR A 9 -2.29 -2.25 -4.88
CA THR A 9 -3.43 -2.72 -5.67
C THR A 9 -4.41 -3.49 -4.79
N PHE A 10 -5.69 -3.10 -4.77
CA PHE A 10 -6.74 -3.84 -4.09
C PHE A 10 -7.63 -4.67 -5.06
N GLY A 11 -7.39 -4.55 -6.36
CA GLY A 11 -8.17 -5.23 -7.39
C GLY A 11 -9.59 -4.69 -7.51
N GLY A 12 -10.42 -4.95 -6.54
CA GLY A 12 -11.83 -4.55 -6.54
C GLY A 12 -12.68 -5.39 -7.49
N ARG A 13 -13.76 -4.81 -8.00
CA ARG A 13 -14.66 -5.47 -8.94
C ARG A 13 -14.02 -5.60 -10.31
N PRO A 14 -13.78 -6.83 -10.82
CA PRO A 14 -13.03 -7.05 -12.06
C PRO A 14 -13.71 -6.46 -13.31
N GLU A 15 -15.02 -6.34 -13.29
CA GLU A 15 -15.79 -5.72 -14.40
C GLU A 15 -15.55 -4.21 -14.53
N LEU A 16 -14.90 -3.58 -13.55
CA LEU A 16 -14.57 -2.15 -13.56
C LEU A 16 -13.20 -1.84 -14.14
N VAL A 17 -12.41 -2.85 -14.49
CA VAL A 17 -11.14 -2.63 -15.20
C VAL A 17 -11.43 -2.10 -16.59
N ASP A 18 -10.96 -0.89 -16.90
CA ASP A 18 -11.09 -0.29 -18.23
C ASP A 18 -9.97 -0.76 -19.15
N THR A 19 -10.21 -1.81 -19.92
CA THR A 19 -9.24 -2.35 -20.89
C THR A 19 -9.00 -1.43 -22.08
N THR A 20 -9.72 -0.31 -22.19
CA THR A 20 -9.56 0.71 -23.25
C THR A 20 -8.84 1.96 -22.74
N GLY A 21 -8.62 2.07 -21.44
CA GLY A 21 -7.79 3.10 -20.82
C GLY A 21 -6.32 2.92 -21.19
N ILE A 22 -5.54 3.99 -21.10
CA ILE A 22 -4.11 3.97 -21.45
C ILE A 22 -3.19 4.29 -20.28
N ILE A 23 -3.73 4.76 -19.16
CA ILE A 23 -2.93 5.09 -17.96
C ILE A 23 -3.11 3.98 -16.92
N ASP A 24 -2.03 3.28 -16.63
CA ASP A 24 -1.92 2.37 -15.49
C ASP A 24 -1.50 3.11 -14.21
N TYR A 25 -1.59 2.43 -13.06
CA TYR A 25 -1.27 3.01 -11.76
C TYR A 25 0.19 3.48 -11.66
N GLY A 26 1.15 2.75 -12.24
CA GLY A 26 2.57 3.10 -12.21
C GLY A 26 2.86 4.36 -13.03
N SER A 27 2.31 4.43 -14.25
CA SER A 27 2.37 5.64 -15.09
C SER A 27 1.70 6.83 -14.41
N LEU A 28 0.59 6.60 -13.71
CA LEU A 28 -0.13 7.64 -12.97
C LEU A 28 0.69 8.21 -11.81
N ILE A 29 1.39 7.37 -11.04
CA ILE A 29 2.33 7.79 -10.00
C ILE A 29 3.45 8.64 -10.61
N TYR A 30 4.05 8.15 -11.70
CA TYR A 30 5.16 8.80 -12.37
C TYR A 30 4.77 10.21 -12.87
N LEU A 31 3.64 10.31 -13.55
CA LEU A 31 3.12 11.59 -14.05
C LEU A 31 2.68 12.53 -12.91
N GLY A 32 2.09 12.00 -11.85
CA GLY A 32 1.73 12.75 -10.65
C GLY A 32 2.96 13.39 -10.00
N LEU A 33 4.03 12.63 -9.80
CA LEU A 33 5.29 13.13 -9.23
C LEU A 33 5.97 14.16 -10.11
N GLN A 34 5.92 14.00 -11.45
CA GLN A 34 6.55 14.94 -12.40
C GLN A 34 5.81 16.28 -12.49
N ARG A 35 4.50 16.29 -12.29
CA ARG A 35 3.63 17.44 -12.57
C ARG A 35 3.11 18.16 -11.34
N SER A 36 3.48 17.70 -10.13
CA SER A 36 2.94 18.22 -8.87
C SER A 36 4.04 18.56 -7.87
N ARG A 37 3.73 19.45 -6.96
CA ARG A 37 4.60 19.90 -5.88
C ARG A 37 4.05 19.56 -4.49
N THR A 38 2.73 19.38 -4.40
CA THR A 38 2.00 19.10 -3.18
C THR A 38 1.11 17.87 -3.34
N ALA A 39 0.69 17.28 -2.24
CA ALA A 39 -0.21 16.13 -2.25
C ALA A 39 -1.54 16.45 -2.95
N ARG A 40 -2.12 17.62 -2.70
CA ARG A 40 -3.38 18.06 -3.34
C ARG A 40 -3.23 18.28 -4.84
N GLU A 41 -2.12 18.85 -5.29
CA GLU A 41 -1.82 18.97 -6.72
C GLU A 41 -1.69 17.59 -7.37
N ALA A 42 -1.04 16.63 -6.71
CA ALA A 42 -0.90 15.28 -7.21
C ALA A 42 -2.27 14.58 -7.36
N ILE A 43 -3.13 14.65 -6.36
CA ILE A 43 -4.50 14.12 -6.44
C ILE A 43 -5.24 14.73 -7.64
N LYS A 44 -5.17 16.04 -7.82
CA LYS A 44 -5.81 16.74 -8.94
C LYS A 44 -5.26 16.26 -10.28
N VAL A 45 -3.94 16.27 -10.46
CA VAL A 45 -3.27 15.85 -11.70
C VAL A 45 -3.62 14.40 -12.03
N MET A 46 -3.53 13.50 -11.06
CA MET A 46 -3.81 12.07 -11.27
C MET A 46 -5.26 11.85 -11.69
N THR A 47 -6.22 12.51 -11.05
CA THR A 47 -7.65 12.35 -11.35
C THR A 47 -8.05 13.00 -12.66
N GLU A 48 -7.45 14.13 -13.05
CA GLU A 48 -7.65 14.77 -14.37
C GLU A 48 -7.10 13.91 -15.50
N LEU A 49 -5.90 13.33 -15.33
CA LEU A 49 -5.30 12.43 -16.31
C LEU A 49 -6.16 11.18 -16.54
N VAL A 50 -6.64 10.58 -15.49
CA VAL A 50 -7.53 9.40 -15.58
C VAL A 50 -8.84 9.77 -16.29
N GLN A 51 -9.40 10.95 -16.02
CA GLN A 51 -10.62 11.42 -16.69
C GLN A 51 -10.41 11.62 -18.19
N GLU A 52 -9.23 12.08 -18.59
CA GLU A 52 -8.91 12.36 -20.01
C GLU A 52 -8.53 11.08 -20.77
N TYR A 53 -7.71 10.22 -20.18
CA TYR A 53 -7.07 9.08 -20.85
C TYR A 53 -7.61 7.71 -20.48
N GLY A 54 -8.51 7.61 -19.48
CA GLY A 54 -8.99 6.34 -18.94
C GLY A 54 -7.97 5.68 -18.00
N TYR A 55 -8.45 4.76 -17.17
CA TYR A 55 -7.65 4.10 -16.15
C TYR A 55 -7.56 2.59 -16.39
N TYR A 56 -6.41 2.14 -16.89
CA TYR A 56 -6.12 0.75 -17.23
C TYR A 56 -5.43 0.04 -16.06
N SER A 57 -6.16 -0.17 -14.97
CA SER A 57 -5.70 -0.99 -13.84
C SER A 57 -6.88 -1.48 -13.03
N GLY A 58 -6.65 -2.44 -12.14
CA GLY A 58 -7.56 -2.75 -11.05
C GLY A 58 -7.71 -1.59 -10.07
N GLY A 59 -8.43 -1.79 -9.00
CA GLY A 59 -8.54 -0.78 -7.94
C GLY A 59 -7.21 -0.57 -7.22
N GLU A 60 -6.92 0.69 -6.88
CA GLU A 60 -5.65 1.12 -6.30
C GLU A 60 -5.85 2.03 -5.09
N SER A 61 -5.10 1.76 -4.02
CA SER A 61 -4.95 2.66 -2.87
C SER A 61 -3.62 3.39 -2.99
N PHE A 62 -3.64 4.71 -3.01
CA PHE A 62 -2.45 5.57 -3.03
C PHE A 62 -2.27 6.26 -1.69
N THR A 63 -1.06 6.22 -1.14
CA THR A 63 -0.62 7.17 -0.11
C THR A 63 0.12 8.31 -0.79
N ILE A 64 -0.40 9.51 -0.68
CA ILE A 64 0.15 10.72 -1.30
C ILE A 64 0.53 11.69 -0.19
N ALA A 65 1.81 12.02 -0.08
CA ALA A 65 2.31 12.81 1.03
C ALA A 65 3.28 13.91 0.60
N ASP A 66 3.14 15.06 1.27
CA ASP A 66 4.06 16.18 1.23
C ASP A 66 4.48 16.58 2.66
N PRO A 67 5.30 17.63 2.88
CA PRO A 67 5.73 18.03 4.24
C PRO A 67 4.60 18.42 5.20
N ASN A 68 3.41 18.70 4.70
CA ASN A 68 2.32 19.30 5.49
C ASN A 68 1.13 18.37 5.65
N GLU A 69 0.92 17.42 4.74
CA GLU A 69 -0.26 16.56 4.77
C GLU A 69 -0.02 15.20 4.10
N ILE A 70 -0.78 14.22 4.56
CA ILE A 70 -0.83 12.87 4.00
C ILE A 70 -2.26 12.56 3.61
N TRP A 71 -2.44 11.97 2.44
CA TRP A 71 -3.73 11.55 1.89
C TRP A 71 -3.72 10.07 1.56
N ILE A 72 -4.81 9.39 1.87
CA ILE A 72 -5.12 8.07 1.31
C ILE A 72 -6.16 8.29 0.22
N MET A 73 -5.82 7.94 -1.02
CA MET A 73 -6.73 7.99 -2.15
C MET A 73 -7.00 6.58 -2.67
N GLU A 74 -8.26 6.23 -2.81
CA GLU A 74 -8.68 4.97 -3.41
C GLU A 74 -9.40 5.24 -4.74
N MET A 75 -9.05 4.50 -5.77
CA MET A 75 -9.50 4.71 -7.14
C MET A 75 -9.77 3.37 -7.82
N ILE A 76 -10.81 3.31 -8.65
CA ILE A 76 -11.10 2.19 -9.53
C ILE A 76 -11.74 2.69 -10.83
N GLY A 77 -11.48 2.02 -11.95
CA GLY A 77 -12.07 2.34 -13.23
C GLY A 77 -13.59 2.20 -13.28
N LYS A 78 -14.19 2.51 -14.40
CA LYS A 78 -15.64 2.43 -14.64
C LYS A 78 -16.05 1.31 -15.59
N GLY A 79 -15.09 0.48 -16.00
CA GLY A 79 -15.27 -0.61 -16.95
C GLY A 79 -14.98 -0.21 -18.40
N PRO A 80 -14.92 -1.20 -19.31
CA PRO A 80 -14.50 -1.00 -20.68
C PRO A 80 -15.35 0.04 -21.41
N GLY A 81 -14.68 0.98 -22.08
CA GLY A 81 -15.33 2.03 -22.88
C GLY A 81 -15.89 3.21 -22.08
N VAL A 82 -15.78 3.21 -20.75
CA VAL A 82 -16.20 4.33 -19.90
C VAL A 82 -14.97 5.01 -19.32
N ARG A 83 -14.57 6.13 -19.90
CA ARG A 83 -13.40 6.88 -19.41
C ARG A 83 -13.57 7.42 -18.02
N GLY A 84 -12.46 7.53 -17.32
CA GLY A 84 -12.41 8.04 -15.95
C GLY A 84 -12.38 6.94 -14.91
N ALA A 85 -12.43 7.36 -13.67
CA ALA A 85 -12.49 6.48 -12.52
C ALA A 85 -13.46 7.05 -11.47
N VAL A 86 -13.94 6.21 -10.58
CA VAL A 86 -14.50 6.64 -9.31
C VAL A 86 -13.40 6.59 -8.27
N TRP A 87 -13.36 7.62 -7.43
CA TRP A 87 -12.29 7.75 -6.45
C TRP A 87 -12.73 8.57 -5.24
N VAL A 88 -12.05 8.37 -4.14
CA VAL A 88 -12.17 9.15 -2.91
C VAL A 88 -10.79 9.31 -2.30
N ALA A 89 -10.48 10.49 -1.80
CA ALA A 89 -9.25 10.78 -1.07
C ALA A 89 -9.59 11.40 0.29
N VAL A 90 -8.97 10.89 1.35
CA VAL A 90 -9.18 11.36 2.72
C VAL A 90 -7.84 11.71 3.35
N ARG A 91 -7.77 12.91 3.95
CA ARG A 91 -6.57 13.37 4.64
C ARG A 91 -6.38 12.61 5.94
N VAL A 92 -5.16 12.14 6.18
CA VAL A 92 -4.79 11.52 7.47
C VAL A 92 -4.67 12.62 8.52
N PRO A 93 -5.34 12.52 9.68
CA PRO A 93 -5.16 13.49 10.75
C PRO A 93 -3.71 13.54 11.26
N ASP A 94 -3.21 14.72 11.63
CA ASP A 94 -1.81 14.95 11.95
C ASP A 94 -1.27 14.13 13.15
N ASP A 95 -2.17 13.68 14.03
CA ASP A 95 -1.83 12.88 15.21
C ASP A 95 -2.13 11.39 15.04
N CYS A 96 -2.41 10.95 13.82
CA CYS A 96 -2.78 9.58 13.49
C CYS A 96 -1.78 8.90 12.55
N ILE A 97 -1.81 7.58 12.56
CA ILE A 97 -1.21 6.72 11.56
C ILE A 97 -2.30 6.03 10.73
N SER A 98 -1.97 5.66 9.52
CA SER A 98 -2.80 4.86 8.62
C SER A 98 -1.95 3.79 7.93
N ALA A 99 -2.61 2.77 7.42
CA ALA A 99 -2.00 1.76 6.57
C ALA A 99 -3.03 1.19 5.60
N HIS A 100 -2.57 0.74 4.45
CA HIS A 100 -3.33 -0.08 3.51
C HIS A 100 -2.44 -1.18 2.94
N ALA A 101 -3.04 -2.28 2.57
CA ALA A 101 -2.32 -3.47 2.13
C ALA A 101 -3.19 -4.33 1.21
N ASN A 102 -3.31 -3.93 -0.04
CA ASN A 102 -4.05 -4.63 -1.09
C ASN A 102 -5.55 -4.84 -0.81
N GLN A 103 -6.17 -3.97 -0.01
CA GLN A 103 -7.61 -3.91 0.21
C GLN A 103 -8.06 -2.45 0.33
N SER A 104 -9.19 -2.11 -0.29
CA SER A 104 -9.84 -0.82 -0.10
C SER A 104 -10.33 -0.69 1.35
N ARG A 105 -10.07 0.43 1.99
CA ARG A 105 -10.35 0.66 3.41
C ARG A 105 -11.14 1.93 3.71
N ILE A 106 -11.40 2.78 2.70
CA ILE A 106 -12.25 3.94 2.87
C ILE A 106 -13.70 3.48 2.84
N HIS A 107 -14.30 3.35 4.03
CA HIS A 107 -15.73 3.05 4.17
C HIS A 107 -16.53 4.34 4.02
N GLN A 108 -17.07 4.88 5.10
CA GLN A 108 -17.76 6.17 5.08
C GLN A 108 -16.74 7.32 5.06
N PHE A 109 -17.10 8.40 4.38
CA PHE A 109 -16.32 9.61 4.33
C PHE A 109 -17.23 10.85 4.37
N ASN A 110 -16.73 11.95 4.92
CA ASN A 110 -17.52 13.18 5.08
C ASN A 110 -17.49 14.02 3.81
N MET A 111 -18.51 13.90 2.98
CA MET A 111 -18.65 14.66 1.72
C MET A 111 -18.75 16.18 1.91
N ASN A 112 -19.05 16.65 3.11
CA ASN A 112 -19.16 18.09 3.42
C ASN A 112 -17.83 18.69 3.89
N ASP A 113 -16.86 17.87 4.26
CA ASP A 113 -15.53 18.29 4.68
C ASP A 113 -14.60 18.42 3.47
N LYS A 114 -14.69 19.52 2.76
CA LYS A 114 -13.90 19.79 1.56
C LYS A 114 -12.41 20.04 1.86
N GLU A 115 -12.07 20.26 3.10
CA GLU A 115 -10.67 20.42 3.52
C GLU A 115 -9.97 19.06 3.63
N ASN A 116 -10.65 18.05 4.16
CA ASN A 116 -10.06 16.73 4.45
C ASN A 116 -10.62 15.59 3.59
N CYS A 117 -11.52 15.90 2.65
CA CYS A 117 -12.12 14.91 1.76
C CYS A 117 -12.30 15.43 0.34
N MET A 118 -11.78 14.71 -0.63
CA MET A 118 -11.99 14.90 -2.06
C MET A 118 -12.54 13.62 -2.69
N TYR A 119 -13.37 13.73 -3.72
CA TYR A 119 -13.99 12.57 -4.35
C TYR A 119 -14.49 12.88 -5.76
N SER A 120 -14.64 11.85 -6.60
CA SER A 120 -15.25 12.00 -7.91
C SER A 120 -16.75 12.36 -7.78
N PRO A 121 -17.26 13.29 -8.59
CA PRO A 121 -18.65 13.77 -8.45
C PRO A 121 -19.70 12.66 -8.54
N ASP A 122 -19.38 11.60 -9.23
CA ASP A 122 -20.24 10.47 -9.52
C ASP A 122 -19.99 9.22 -8.65
N VAL A 123 -19.14 9.31 -7.61
CA VAL A 123 -18.74 8.18 -6.76
C VAL A 123 -19.92 7.40 -6.17
N ILE A 124 -21.04 8.06 -5.84
CA ILE A 124 -22.25 7.40 -5.33
C ILE A 124 -23.24 7.07 -6.45
N SER A 125 -23.45 8.00 -7.39
CA SER A 125 -24.42 7.79 -8.47
C SER A 125 -24.01 6.63 -9.38
N PHE A 126 -22.73 6.49 -9.66
CA PHE A 126 -22.20 5.36 -10.42
C PHE A 126 -22.38 4.03 -9.68
N ALA A 127 -22.17 3.97 -8.36
CA ALA A 127 -22.43 2.78 -7.57
C ALA A 127 -23.93 2.37 -7.62
N ARG A 128 -24.83 3.34 -7.60
CA ARG A 128 -26.27 3.09 -7.75
C ARG A 128 -26.64 2.58 -9.15
N GLU A 129 -26.10 3.22 -10.18
CA GLU A 129 -26.31 2.79 -11.58
C GLU A 129 -25.90 1.33 -11.80
N LYS A 130 -24.77 0.93 -11.18
CA LYS A 130 -24.27 -0.45 -11.25
C LYS A 130 -24.96 -1.43 -10.28
N GLY A 131 -25.84 -0.96 -9.42
CA GLY A 131 -26.50 -1.79 -8.42
C GLY A 131 -25.61 -2.23 -7.26
N TYR A 132 -24.50 -1.51 -7.03
CA TYR A 132 -23.57 -1.81 -5.92
C TYR A 132 -24.01 -1.15 -4.61
N PHE A 133 -24.91 -0.19 -4.68
CA PHE A 133 -25.43 0.54 -3.53
C PHE A 133 -26.84 1.09 -3.81
N ASP A 134 -27.78 0.90 -2.86
CA ASP A 134 -29.17 1.38 -2.95
C ASP A 134 -29.61 2.21 -1.72
N GLY A 135 -28.70 2.41 -0.74
CA GLY A 135 -28.95 3.11 0.51
C GLY A 135 -28.94 4.63 0.41
N VAL A 136 -29.02 5.30 1.55
CA VAL A 136 -28.91 6.77 1.65
C VAL A 136 -27.42 7.19 1.64
N ASN A 137 -27.12 8.36 1.07
CA ASN A 137 -25.72 8.79 0.85
C ASN A 137 -24.81 8.72 2.09
N LYS A 138 -25.35 9.02 3.28
CA LYS A 138 -24.57 8.99 4.54
C LYS A 138 -24.05 7.59 4.90
N ASP A 139 -24.69 6.53 4.39
CA ASP A 139 -24.35 5.14 4.67
C ASP A 139 -23.48 4.54 3.55
N PHE A 140 -23.13 5.34 2.55
CA PHE A 140 -22.28 4.90 1.45
C PHE A 140 -20.89 4.53 1.95
N SER A 141 -20.42 3.34 1.56
CA SER A 141 -19.07 2.85 1.80
C SER A 141 -18.39 2.61 0.46
N PHE A 142 -17.28 3.32 0.20
CA PHE A 142 -16.51 3.12 -1.02
C PHE A 142 -15.99 1.68 -1.11
N ALA A 143 -15.35 1.19 -0.04
CA ALA A 143 -14.83 -0.17 0.02
C ALA A 143 -15.90 -1.23 -0.25
N ASN A 144 -17.07 -1.14 0.41
CA ASN A 144 -18.13 -2.13 0.22
C ASN A 144 -18.73 -2.09 -1.19
N ALA A 145 -18.85 -0.89 -1.78
CA ALA A 145 -19.40 -0.73 -3.11
C ALA A 145 -18.44 -1.26 -4.19
N TYR A 146 -17.17 -0.94 -4.11
CA TYR A 146 -16.21 -1.14 -5.20
C TYR A 146 -15.22 -2.28 -4.98
N ALA A 147 -14.96 -2.66 -3.74
CA ALA A 147 -14.02 -3.73 -3.37
C ALA A 147 -14.52 -4.52 -2.15
N PRO A 148 -15.66 -5.24 -2.27
CA PRO A 148 -16.21 -5.98 -1.16
C PRO A 148 -15.19 -6.98 -0.62
N LEU A 149 -15.00 -6.95 0.71
CA LEU A 149 -14.04 -7.78 1.41
C LEU A 149 -14.53 -9.24 1.45
N ASP A 150 -13.66 -10.17 1.11
CA ASP A 150 -13.81 -11.59 1.43
C ASP A 150 -12.89 -12.02 2.58
N PHE A 151 -13.00 -13.27 3.01
CA PHE A 151 -12.18 -13.78 4.11
C PHE A 151 -10.69 -13.90 3.69
N GLY A 152 -10.42 -14.22 2.42
CA GLY A 152 -9.07 -14.26 1.88
C GLY A 152 -8.39 -12.89 1.98
N ALA A 153 -9.03 -11.84 1.46
CA ALA A 153 -8.51 -10.47 1.56
C ALA A 153 -8.35 -10.01 3.02
N ARG A 154 -9.23 -10.43 3.93
CA ARG A 154 -9.10 -10.15 5.37
C ARG A 154 -7.79 -10.72 5.93
N ARG A 155 -7.46 -11.97 5.60
CA ARG A 155 -6.25 -12.64 6.08
C ARG A 155 -4.98 -12.22 5.34
N TYR A 156 -5.06 -12.00 4.03
CA TYR A 156 -3.93 -11.53 3.23
C TYR A 156 -3.60 -10.06 3.42
N CYS A 157 -4.63 -9.24 3.47
CA CYS A 157 -4.49 -7.79 3.35
C CYS A 157 -4.64 -7.11 4.72
N GLU A 158 -5.81 -7.22 5.33
CA GLU A 158 -6.11 -6.53 6.57
C GLU A 158 -5.28 -7.02 7.77
N ALA A 159 -4.80 -8.27 7.77
CA ALA A 159 -3.89 -8.75 8.81
C ALA A 159 -2.57 -7.97 8.85
N ARG A 160 -2.05 -7.51 7.70
CA ARG A 160 -0.85 -6.64 7.64
C ARG A 160 -1.12 -5.27 8.24
N VAL A 161 -2.29 -4.71 7.98
CA VAL A 161 -2.72 -3.44 8.60
C VAL A 161 -2.91 -3.60 10.10
N TRP A 162 -3.51 -4.71 10.54
CA TRP A 162 -3.63 -5.04 11.95
C TRP A 162 -2.27 -5.12 12.63
N SER A 163 -1.30 -5.82 12.04
CA SER A 163 0.04 -5.94 12.60
C SER A 163 0.69 -4.57 12.75
N TYR A 164 0.61 -3.72 11.71
CA TYR A 164 1.13 -2.36 11.78
C TYR A 164 0.48 -1.54 12.90
N PHE A 165 -0.84 -1.60 13.05
CA PHE A 165 -1.54 -0.90 14.13
C PHE A 165 -1.19 -1.47 15.50
N ASN A 166 -1.02 -2.79 15.62
CA ASN A 166 -0.63 -3.45 16.87
C ASN A 166 0.75 -3.01 17.38
N MET A 167 1.69 -2.67 16.48
CA MET A 167 3.02 -2.18 16.85
C MET A 167 3.01 -0.79 17.51
N PHE A 168 2.01 0.03 17.18
CA PHE A 168 1.99 1.44 17.56
C PHE A 168 0.80 1.82 18.44
N THR A 169 -0.08 0.88 18.75
CA THR A 169 -1.25 1.13 19.61
C THR A 169 -1.44 -0.01 20.59
N ASP A 170 -2.17 0.25 21.68
CA ASP A 170 -2.57 -0.79 22.64
C ASP A 170 -3.89 -1.48 22.22
N ARG A 171 -4.33 -1.26 20.97
CA ARG A 171 -5.62 -1.71 20.44
C ARG A 171 -5.55 -3.01 19.62
N GLY A 172 -4.39 -3.64 19.53
CA GLY A 172 -4.21 -4.86 18.72
C GLY A 172 -5.22 -5.96 19.04
N ASN A 173 -5.46 -6.21 20.34
CA ASN A 173 -6.44 -7.20 20.79
C ASN A 173 -7.90 -6.83 20.45
N GLU A 174 -8.22 -5.55 20.34
CA GLU A 174 -9.55 -5.09 19.90
C GLU A 174 -9.84 -5.44 18.46
N PHE A 175 -8.82 -5.37 17.59
CA PHE A 175 -8.96 -5.60 16.16
C PHE A 175 -8.74 -7.06 15.75
N LEU A 176 -8.09 -7.87 16.56
CA LEU A 176 -7.80 -9.27 16.25
C LEU A 176 -9.06 -10.10 15.91
N PRO A 177 -10.22 -9.96 16.59
CA PRO A 177 -11.44 -10.67 16.22
C PRO A 177 -11.91 -10.41 14.79
N TYR A 178 -11.66 -9.19 14.26
CA TYR A 178 -11.96 -8.89 12.88
C TYR A 178 -11.06 -9.69 11.92
N ILE A 179 -9.78 -9.77 12.20
CA ILE A 179 -8.81 -10.54 11.39
C ILE A 179 -9.11 -12.04 11.44
N LEU A 180 -9.59 -12.55 12.59
CA LEU A 180 -9.97 -13.96 12.75
C LEU A 180 -11.34 -14.30 12.14
N GLY A 181 -12.10 -13.31 11.67
CA GLY A 181 -13.43 -13.52 11.10
C GLY A 181 -14.55 -13.67 12.13
N GLU A 182 -14.29 -13.36 13.38
CA GLU A 182 -15.26 -13.45 14.50
C GLU A 182 -16.23 -12.26 14.50
N THR A 183 -15.85 -11.15 13.87
CA THR A 183 -16.69 -9.97 13.67
C THR A 183 -16.51 -9.40 12.27
N ASN A 184 -17.51 -8.68 11.76
CA ASN A 184 -17.47 -7.97 10.48
C ASN A 184 -17.23 -6.46 10.65
N THR A 185 -17.02 -5.96 11.87
CA THR A 185 -16.72 -4.56 12.10
C THR A 185 -15.29 -4.26 11.63
N PRO A 186 -15.08 -3.46 10.56
CA PRO A 186 -13.76 -3.19 10.04
C PRO A 186 -12.93 -2.36 11.02
N MET A 187 -11.62 -2.47 10.91
CA MET A 187 -10.70 -1.58 11.60
C MET A 187 -10.86 -0.14 11.10
N PRO A 188 -10.66 0.88 11.96
CA PRO A 188 -10.69 2.27 11.51
C PRO A 188 -9.59 2.54 10.47
N LEU A 189 -9.83 3.51 9.59
CA LEU A 189 -8.84 3.94 8.59
C LEU A 189 -7.61 4.58 9.26
N PHE A 190 -7.84 5.30 10.36
CA PHE A 190 -6.82 6.02 11.14
C PHE A 190 -6.84 5.56 12.59
N VAL A 191 -5.66 5.45 13.20
CA VAL A 191 -5.51 5.20 14.63
C VAL A 191 -4.50 6.17 15.23
N LYS A 192 -4.75 6.59 16.46
CA LYS A 192 -3.79 7.42 17.20
C LYS A 192 -2.73 6.50 17.82
N PRO A 193 -1.45 6.69 17.50
CA PRO A 193 -0.39 5.88 18.11
C PRO A 193 -0.21 6.27 19.59
N ASN A 194 0.25 5.32 20.39
CA ASN A 194 0.52 5.53 21.82
C ASN A 194 1.86 6.27 22.09
N ARG A 195 2.66 6.46 21.06
CA ARG A 195 3.94 7.19 21.08
C ARG A 195 4.24 7.82 19.73
N LYS A 196 5.20 8.72 19.68
CA LYS A 196 5.72 9.23 18.41
C LYS A 196 6.39 8.10 17.62
N VAL A 197 6.09 8.04 16.34
CA VAL A 197 6.64 7.05 15.40
C VAL A 197 7.84 7.67 14.69
N SER A 198 9.00 7.05 14.81
CA SER A 198 10.24 7.47 14.14
C SER A 198 10.39 6.79 12.77
N VAL A 199 11.29 7.31 11.95
CA VAL A 199 11.69 6.65 10.69
C VAL A 199 12.19 5.22 10.94
N GLN A 200 12.93 5.01 12.05
CA GLN A 200 13.41 3.66 12.38
C GLN A 200 12.27 2.72 12.77
N ASP A 201 11.23 3.21 13.42
CA ASP A 201 10.04 2.42 13.73
C ASP A 201 9.34 1.96 12.45
N VAL A 202 9.21 2.86 11.46
CA VAL A 202 8.62 2.49 10.16
C VAL A 202 9.48 1.46 9.43
N LYS A 203 10.82 1.64 9.41
CA LYS A 203 11.74 0.64 8.83
C LYS A 203 11.60 -0.72 9.51
N ASN A 204 11.45 -0.75 10.82
CA ASN A 204 11.23 -1.99 11.57
C ASN A 204 9.86 -2.61 11.26
N ALA A 205 8.83 -1.79 11.13
CA ALA A 205 7.49 -2.28 10.74
C ALA A 205 7.48 -2.90 9.34
N MET A 206 8.30 -2.37 8.40
CA MET A 206 8.45 -2.97 7.07
C MET A 206 9.11 -4.36 7.10
N ARG A 207 9.76 -4.73 8.21
CA ARG A 207 10.41 -6.03 8.42
C ARG A 207 9.55 -7.06 9.15
N ASP A 208 8.29 -6.76 9.41
CA ASP A 208 7.39 -7.57 10.22
C ASP A 208 6.97 -8.87 9.54
N HIS A 209 6.96 -9.95 10.35
CA HIS A 209 6.44 -11.26 9.99
C HIS A 209 5.45 -11.75 11.06
N TYR A 210 4.73 -10.84 11.69
CA TYR A 210 3.79 -11.09 12.79
C TYR A 210 4.45 -11.62 14.08
N GLU A 211 5.75 -11.39 14.29
CA GLU A 211 6.51 -11.92 15.42
C GLU A 211 5.85 -11.58 16.76
N GLY A 212 5.74 -12.59 17.61
CA GLY A 212 5.15 -12.45 18.95
C GLY A 212 3.62 -12.34 18.99
N THR A 213 2.94 -12.50 17.85
CA THR A 213 1.49 -12.45 17.73
C THR A 213 0.89 -13.86 17.52
N PRO A 214 -0.45 -14.01 17.57
CA PRO A 214 -1.10 -15.26 17.18
C PRO A 214 -0.93 -15.66 15.72
N LEU A 215 -0.46 -14.74 14.85
CA LEU A 215 -0.20 -14.98 13.43
C LEU A 215 1.30 -15.13 13.10
N ASP A 216 2.16 -15.31 14.10
CA ASP A 216 3.61 -15.44 13.96
C ASP A 216 3.98 -16.57 12.99
N ILE A 217 4.40 -16.19 11.78
CA ILE A 217 4.68 -17.15 10.70
C ILE A 217 5.96 -17.97 10.89
N SER A 218 6.77 -17.65 11.87
CA SER A 218 7.93 -18.45 12.27
C SER A 218 7.57 -19.65 13.16
N LYS A 219 6.32 -19.69 13.68
CA LYS A 219 5.85 -20.70 14.64
C LYS A 219 4.76 -21.59 14.10
N ASP A 220 4.17 -21.27 12.99
CA ASP A 220 3.09 -22.04 12.42
C ASP A 220 3.57 -23.24 11.58
N PHE A 221 2.63 -24.00 11.06
CA PHE A 221 2.91 -25.19 10.24
C PHE A 221 3.63 -24.87 8.92
N GLY A 222 3.48 -23.67 8.41
CA GLY A 222 4.10 -23.22 7.16
C GLY A 222 5.48 -22.58 7.35
N ALA A 223 6.03 -22.57 8.58
CA ALA A 223 7.37 -22.05 8.85
C ALA A 223 8.42 -22.79 8.01
N GLY A 224 9.39 -22.05 7.50
CA GLY A 224 10.50 -22.61 6.75
C GLY A 224 11.50 -23.37 7.66
N PRO A 225 12.58 -23.91 7.09
CA PRO A 225 13.64 -24.57 7.85
C PRO A 225 14.14 -23.66 8.99
N TYR A 226 14.43 -24.25 10.14
CA TYR A 226 14.91 -23.55 11.35
C TYR A 226 13.93 -22.46 11.86
N HIS A 227 12.63 -22.59 11.58
CA HIS A 227 11.62 -21.58 11.92
C HIS A 227 11.82 -20.23 11.22
N THR A 228 12.41 -20.23 10.03
CA THR A 228 12.50 -19.02 9.23
C THR A 228 11.10 -18.51 8.86
N PRO A 229 10.86 -17.18 8.88
CA PRO A 229 9.58 -16.62 8.49
C PRO A 229 9.31 -16.64 6.98
N TYR A 230 10.22 -17.19 6.18
CA TYR A 230 10.04 -17.30 4.74
C TYR A 230 9.20 -18.51 4.37
N ARG A 231 8.13 -18.26 3.62
CA ARG A 231 7.25 -19.30 3.12
C ARG A 231 7.87 -19.97 1.89
N LEU A 232 8.20 -21.26 2.02
CA LEU A 232 8.64 -22.08 0.87
C LEU A 232 7.46 -22.64 0.06
N SER A 233 6.28 -22.69 0.65
CA SER A 233 5.05 -23.16 -0.01
C SER A 233 4.31 -22.00 -0.69
N PRO A 234 3.50 -22.28 -1.75
CA PRO A 234 2.62 -21.29 -2.32
C PRO A 234 1.71 -20.67 -1.26
N LEU A 235 1.39 -19.37 -1.43
CA LEU A 235 0.46 -18.68 -0.54
C LEU A 235 -0.97 -19.25 -0.62
N SER A 236 -1.36 -19.81 -1.77
CA SER A 236 -2.62 -20.51 -1.96
C SER A 236 -2.37 -21.89 -2.56
N PHE A 237 -3.07 -22.91 -2.06
CA PHE A 237 -2.95 -24.30 -2.53
C PHE A 237 -4.25 -25.06 -2.30
N LYS A 238 -4.41 -26.19 -2.97
CA LYS A 238 -5.59 -27.06 -2.82
C LYS A 238 -5.17 -28.42 -2.27
N VAL A 239 -6.03 -28.98 -1.40
CA VAL A 239 -5.96 -30.36 -0.94
C VAL A 239 -7.31 -31.00 -1.21
N GLY A 240 -7.39 -31.88 -2.21
CA GLY A 240 -8.66 -32.34 -2.77
C GLY A 240 -9.45 -31.16 -3.36
N ASP A 241 -10.69 -31.00 -2.95
CA ASP A 241 -11.56 -29.90 -3.38
C ASP A 241 -11.51 -28.69 -2.43
N GLN A 242 -10.74 -28.79 -1.34
CA GLN A 242 -10.60 -27.73 -0.34
C GLN A 242 -9.44 -26.81 -0.69
N GLU A 243 -9.72 -25.50 -0.73
CA GLU A 243 -8.71 -24.47 -0.91
C GLU A 243 -8.18 -23.98 0.44
N TYR A 244 -6.88 -23.79 0.52
CA TYR A 244 -6.15 -23.29 1.67
C TYR A 244 -5.27 -22.12 1.25
N PHE A 245 -4.96 -21.24 2.19
CA PHE A 245 -3.98 -20.18 1.99
C PHE A 245 -3.18 -19.94 3.28
N ASN A 246 -1.98 -19.38 3.11
CA ASN A 246 -1.15 -18.89 4.20
C ASN A 246 -1.25 -17.37 4.29
N GLU A 247 -1.07 -16.79 5.46
CA GLU A 247 -0.96 -15.35 5.65
C GLU A 247 0.26 -14.79 4.91
N ARG A 248 0.12 -13.56 4.42
CA ARG A 248 1.20 -12.80 3.83
C ARG A 248 1.64 -11.72 4.83
N PRO A 249 2.91 -11.69 5.27
CA PRO A 249 3.40 -10.65 6.18
C PRO A 249 3.65 -9.32 5.46
N ILE A 250 4.01 -8.28 6.21
CA ILE A 250 4.45 -7.01 5.65
C ILE A 250 5.77 -7.23 4.89
N SER A 251 6.76 -7.86 5.52
CA SER A 251 7.99 -8.29 4.87
C SER A 251 7.79 -9.62 4.16
N THR A 252 8.08 -9.67 2.89
CA THR A 252 7.92 -10.88 2.07
C THR A 252 9.05 -10.97 1.05
N GLN A 253 9.58 -12.18 0.84
CA GLN A 253 10.67 -12.45 -0.11
C GLN A 253 10.32 -12.12 -1.57
N GLN A 254 9.06 -11.89 -1.90
CA GLN A 254 8.66 -11.43 -3.23
C GLN A 254 8.87 -9.93 -3.46
N SER A 255 9.27 -9.17 -2.42
CA SER A 255 9.51 -7.73 -2.54
C SER A 255 10.75 -7.46 -3.38
N GLY A 256 10.63 -6.67 -4.44
CA GLY A 256 11.78 -6.27 -5.25
C GLY A 256 12.52 -5.05 -4.68
N PHE A 257 11.84 -4.24 -3.89
CA PHE A 257 12.41 -3.07 -3.19
C PHE A 257 11.47 -2.61 -2.08
N VAL A 258 12.02 -1.80 -1.19
CA VAL A 258 11.27 -1.14 -0.12
C VAL A 258 11.79 0.28 0.06
N PHE A 259 10.93 1.20 0.43
CA PHE A 259 11.36 2.54 0.81
C PHE A 259 10.55 3.10 1.98
N VAL A 260 11.18 4.02 2.68
CA VAL A 260 10.52 4.90 3.66
C VAL A 260 10.81 6.34 3.24
N ALA A 261 9.76 7.10 2.94
CA ALA A 261 9.89 8.50 2.61
C ALA A 261 9.73 9.36 3.87
N GLN A 262 10.64 10.30 4.06
CA GLN A 262 10.61 11.27 5.14
C GLN A 262 10.59 12.68 4.55
N MET A 263 9.57 13.47 4.90
CA MET A 263 9.47 14.87 4.53
C MET A 263 9.59 15.74 5.78
N ARG A 264 10.30 16.86 5.69
CA ARG A 264 10.60 17.77 6.81
C ARG A 264 10.35 19.21 6.40
N SER A 265 9.21 19.75 6.84
CA SER A 265 8.73 21.09 6.47
C SER A 265 9.67 22.22 6.94
N GLU A 266 10.44 21.98 7.99
CA GLU A 266 11.40 22.93 8.54
C GLU A 266 12.71 23.04 7.74
N LEU A 267 12.91 22.18 6.72
CA LEU A 267 14.11 22.17 5.90
C LEU A 267 13.80 22.51 4.44
N PRO A 268 14.76 23.14 3.72
CA PRO A 268 14.61 23.37 2.30
C PRO A 268 14.42 22.07 1.52
N ASP A 269 13.61 22.09 0.46
CA ASP A 269 13.30 20.93 -0.37
C ASP A 269 14.50 20.04 -0.75
N PRO A 270 15.66 20.59 -1.16
CA PRO A 270 16.79 19.77 -1.57
C PRO A 270 17.26 18.78 -0.51
N ILE A 271 17.15 19.12 0.76
CA ILE A 271 17.61 18.30 1.90
C ILE A 271 16.48 17.88 2.83
N GLY A 272 15.29 18.48 2.70
CA GLY A 272 14.13 18.20 3.53
C GLY A 272 13.53 16.82 3.26
N GLY A 273 13.43 16.44 2.00
CA GLY A 273 12.95 15.13 1.58
C GLY A 273 14.08 14.09 1.55
N VAL A 274 13.84 12.94 2.16
CA VAL A 274 14.74 11.78 2.13
C VAL A 274 13.94 10.54 1.78
N LEU A 275 14.35 9.86 0.72
CA LEU A 275 13.91 8.51 0.41
C LEU A 275 14.94 7.53 1.00
N TRP A 276 14.54 6.80 2.02
CA TRP A 276 15.30 5.68 2.56
C TRP A 276 14.99 4.46 1.71
N PHE A 277 15.85 4.17 0.76
CA PHE A 277 15.63 3.14 -0.25
C PHE A 277 16.43 1.87 0.05
N GLY A 278 15.81 0.73 -0.15
CA GLY A 278 16.44 -0.58 -0.07
C GLY A 278 15.95 -1.48 -1.20
N THR A 279 16.82 -2.35 -1.67
CA THR A 279 16.50 -3.38 -2.65
C THR A 279 16.15 -4.68 -1.94
N ASP A 280 15.36 -5.52 -2.60
CA ASP A 280 14.98 -6.83 -2.11
C ASP A 280 14.01 -6.78 -0.90
N ASP A 281 13.87 -7.87 -0.17
CA ASP A 281 13.04 -7.98 1.02
C ASP A 281 13.45 -6.99 2.12
N ALA A 282 12.48 -6.34 2.71
CA ALA A 282 12.69 -5.35 3.76
C ALA A 282 13.45 -5.90 4.98
N ASN A 283 13.31 -7.21 5.27
CA ASN A 283 14.01 -7.86 6.38
C ASN A 283 15.52 -7.89 6.18
N MET A 284 15.97 -8.07 4.94
CA MET A 284 17.39 -8.24 4.61
C MET A 284 18.06 -6.96 4.10
N THR A 285 17.26 -5.94 3.76
CA THR A 285 17.77 -4.75 3.09
C THR A 285 18.47 -3.76 4.02
N VAL A 286 19.41 -3.01 3.45
CA VAL A 286 20.03 -1.82 4.04
C VAL A 286 19.37 -0.58 3.43
N PHE A 287 18.75 0.25 4.25
CA PHE A 287 18.12 1.48 3.80
C PHE A 287 19.15 2.58 3.54
N THR A 288 19.36 2.93 2.28
CA THR A 288 20.25 3.98 1.82
C THR A 288 19.50 5.31 1.70
N PRO A 289 19.98 6.42 2.30
CA PRO A 289 19.33 7.72 2.15
C PRO A 289 19.58 8.32 0.77
N VAL A 290 18.51 8.70 0.08
CA VAL A 290 18.51 9.45 -1.19
C VAL A 290 17.78 10.76 -0.96
N TYR A 291 18.48 11.88 -1.10
CA TYR A 291 17.92 13.22 -0.91
C TYR A 291 17.34 13.77 -2.21
N CYS A 292 16.44 14.75 -2.13
CA CYS A 292 15.90 15.43 -3.30
C CYS A 292 16.97 16.09 -4.18
N CYS A 293 18.12 16.46 -3.60
CA CYS A 293 19.27 17.05 -4.32
C CYS A 293 20.32 16.03 -4.78
N THR A 294 20.08 14.72 -4.60
CA THR A 294 21.02 13.69 -5.03
C THR A 294 21.16 13.70 -6.56
N ASP A 295 22.35 14.00 -7.05
CA ASP A 295 22.70 14.00 -8.47
C ASP A 295 23.44 12.73 -8.91
N LYS A 296 23.96 11.98 -7.93
CA LYS A 296 24.65 10.70 -8.15
C LYS A 296 24.20 9.68 -7.11
N VAL A 297 23.78 8.54 -7.57
CA VAL A 297 23.48 7.39 -6.71
C VAL A 297 24.68 6.41 -6.70
N PRO A 298 24.85 5.61 -5.64
CA PRO A 298 25.89 4.59 -5.57
C PRO A 298 25.86 3.67 -6.79
N VAL A 299 27.05 3.24 -7.22
CA VAL A 299 27.22 2.39 -8.43
C VAL A 299 26.41 1.10 -8.34
N CYS A 300 26.23 0.54 -7.12
CA CYS A 300 25.40 -0.63 -6.88
C CYS A 300 23.92 -0.48 -7.28
N TYR A 301 23.42 0.75 -7.43
CA TYR A 301 22.04 1.00 -7.90
C TYR A 301 21.95 1.39 -9.39
N THR A 302 23.07 1.67 -10.06
CA THR A 302 23.07 2.21 -11.42
C THR A 302 23.75 1.35 -12.45
N ARG A 303 24.63 0.44 -11.99
CA ARG A 303 25.43 -0.36 -12.90
C ARG A 303 24.81 -1.75 -13.09
N VAL A 304 24.51 -2.07 -14.33
CA VAL A 304 24.07 -3.39 -14.77
C VAL A 304 25.07 -3.87 -15.82
N ASP A 305 26.13 -4.54 -15.39
CA ASP A 305 27.26 -4.88 -16.26
C ASP A 305 27.25 -6.32 -16.76
N GLY A 306 26.16 -7.00 -16.71
CA GLY A 306 26.26 -8.39 -17.07
C GLY A 306 24.99 -9.00 -17.61
N ALA A 307 25.19 -10.05 -18.39
CA ALA A 307 24.12 -10.92 -18.84
C ALA A 307 23.69 -11.93 -17.76
N ASP A 308 24.41 -12.00 -16.65
CA ASP A 308 24.13 -12.88 -15.54
C ASP A 308 24.04 -12.11 -14.20
N TYR A 309 23.38 -12.71 -13.22
CA TYR A 309 23.14 -12.08 -11.93
C TYR A 309 24.41 -11.95 -11.07
N ILE A 310 25.50 -12.61 -11.40
CA ILE A 310 26.78 -12.54 -10.68
C ILE A 310 27.48 -11.20 -10.96
N THR A 311 27.30 -10.67 -12.16
CA THR A 311 27.90 -9.39 -12.57
C THR A 311 26.92 -8.22 -12.40
N PHE A 312 25.73 -8.45 -11.89
CA PHE A 312 24.74 -7.44 -11.56
C PHE A 312 25.18 -6.69 -10.30
N SER A 313 25.38 -5.38 -10.37
CA SER A 313 26.08 -4.64 -9.35
C SER A 313 25.42 -4.58 -7.96
N TRP A 314 24.12 -4.71 -7.87
CA TRP A 314 23.41 -4.78 -6.59
C TRP A 314 23.25 -6.22 -6.05
N ASN A 315 23.83 -7.20 -6.71
CA ASN A 315 23.89 -8.58 -6.24
C ASN A 315 24.60 -8.77 -4.91
N CYS A 316 25.47 -7.85 -4.51
CA CYS A 316 26.03 -7.97 -3.17
C CYS A 316 24.95 -7.82 -2.07
N LEU A 317 23.79 -7.31 -2.38
CA LEU A 317 22.63 -7.28 -1.47
C LEU A 317 21.81 -8.57 -1.57
N LEU A 318 21.64 -9.13 -2.77
CA LEU A 318 21.04 -10.46 -2.99
C LEU A 318 21.90 -11.59 -2.39
N TYR A 319 23.22 -11.47 -2.43
CA TYR A 319 24.13 -12.44 -1.81
C TYR A 319 24.01 -12.53 -0.29
N THR A 320 23.47 -11.51 0.35
CA THR A 320 23.27 -11.53 1.79
C THR A 320 21.88 -12.03 2.18
N SER A 321 20.96 -12.15 1.21
CA SER A 321 19.59 -12.54 1.52
C SER A 321 19.27 -14.00 1.24
N ASP A 322 19.49 -14.50 0.06
CA ASP A 322 18.93 -15.80 -0.33
C ASP A 322 19.95 -16.73 -1.00
N ALA A 323 20.89 -16.18 -1.73
CA ALA A 323 21.85 -16.99 -2.50
C ALA A 323 23.09 -17.39 -1.69
N ALA A 324 23.35 -16.77 -0.55
CA ALA A 324 24.49 -17.10 0.30
C ALA A 324 24.25 -18.38 1.13
N ASP A 325 23.01 -18.77 1.32
CA ASP A 325 22.64 -19.97 2.08
C ASP A 325 22.53 -21.23 1.19
N GLU A 326 22.65 -21.09 -0.13
CA GLU A 326 22.64 -22.23 -1.08
C GLU A 326 24.04 -22.65 -1.57
N LEU A 327 25.12 -22.01 -1.09
CA LEU A 327 26.52 -22.36 -1.36
C LEU A 327 27.22 -22.84 -0.08
#